data_7c465a82b3cfcd2286c4c46c4705880e
#
_entry.id   7c465a82b3cfcd2286c4c46c4705880e
#
_cell.length_a   1.000
_cell.length_b   1.000
_cell.length_c   1.000
_cell.angle_alpha   90.00
_cell.angle_beta   90.00
_cell.angle_gamma   90.00
#
_symmetry.space_group_name_H-M   'P 1'
#
loop_
_entity.id
_entity.type
_entity.pdbx_description
1 polymer ?
#
loop_
_entity_poly.entity_id
_entity_poly.type
_entity_poly.pdbx_seq_one_letter_code
_entity_poly.pdbx_strand_id
1 'polypeptide(L)'
;MIHELKIKPEYFSSVRNGEKTFEVRKKDRPFEFGDYAAFNEIDESGTYYTGRALLMRITYVLADEEFCKPGYVVLGLEPTHMIFTEPDNMAELLCPNNPREIKESKYERYKTKTAI
;
A
#
# COMPACT_ATOMS: atom_id res chain seq x y z
N MET A 1 -11.43 -7.85 1.17
CA MET A 1 -11.40 -6.44 0.71
C MET A 1 -10.03 -6.13 0.13
N ILE A 2 -9.98 -5.26 -0.86
CA ILE A 2 -8.72 -4.77 -1.41
C ILE A 2 -8.52 -3.33 -0.94
N HIS A 3 -7.40 -3.09 -0.26
CA HIS A 3 -7.03 -1.75 0.20
C HIS A 3 -6.05 -1.13 -0.79
N GLU A 4 -6.43 -0.03 -1.41
CA GLU A 4 -5.52 0.73 -2.27
C GLU A 4 -4.62 1.59 -1.39
N LEU A 5 -3.32 1.37 -1.49
CA LEU A 5 -2.33 2.03 -0.65
C LEU A 5 -1.24 2.65 -1.51
N LYS A 6 -0.74 3.79 -1.09
CA LYS A 6 0.41 4.43 -1.72
C LYS A 6 1.68 3.84 -1.12
N ILE A 7 2.71 3.68 -1.93
CA ILE A 7 4.02 3.21 -1.46
C ILE A 7 5.13 4.00 -2.13
N LYS A 8 6.14 4.35 -1.35
CA LYS A 8 7.32 5.04 -1.87
C LYS A 8 8.19 4.10 -2.69
N PRO A 9 8.98 4.63 -3.65
CA PRO A 9 9.79 3.78 -4.53
C PRO A 9 10.73 2.84 -3.79
N GLU A 10 11.38 3.33 -2.73
CA GLU A 10 12.32 2.50 -1.96
C GLU A 10 11.62 1.30 -1.31
N TYR A 11 10.41 1.51 -0.78
CA TYR A 11 9.66 0.45 -0.14
C TYR A 11 9.01 -0.47 -1.17
N PHE A 12 8.59 0.06 -2.31
CA PHE A 12 8.08 -0.76 -3.41
C PHE A 12 9.10 -1.83 -3.80
N SER A 13 10.34 -1.42 -3.99
CA SER A 13 11.41 -2.34 -4.38
C SER A 13 11.66 -3.39 -3.31
N SER A 14 11.67 -3.00 -2.04
CA SER A 14 11.90 -3.92 -0.94
C SER A 14 10.79 -4.95 -0.78
N VAL A 15 9.54 -4.54 -0.96
CA VAL A 15 8.40 -5.45 -0.91
C VAL A 15 8.41 -6.38 -2.12
N ARG A 16 8.65 -5.84 -3.31
CA ARG A 16 8.71 -6.61 -4.54
C ARG A 16 9.78 -7.69 -4.49
N ASN A 17 10.94 -7.38 -3.93
CA ASN A 17 12.07 -8.30 -3.87
C ASN A 17 11.98 -9.29 -2.70
N GLY A 18 10.95 -9.20 -1.87
CA GLY A 18 10.78 -10.08 -0.73
C GLY A 18 11.66 -9.73 0.47
N GLU A 19 12.34 -8.61 0.43
CA GLU A 19 13.17 -8.14 1.53
C GLU A 19 12.34 -7.56 2.66
N LYS A 20 11.21 -6.95 2.33
CA LYS A 20 10.28 -6.39 3.29
C LYS A 20 8.94 -7.13 3.19
N THR A 21 8.61 -7.89 4.23
CA THR A 21 7.41 -8.75 4.25
C THR A 21 6.33 -8.21 5.19
N PHE A 22 6.39 -6.94 5.49
CA PHE A 22 5.44 -6.27 6.38
C PHE A 22 5.25 -4.83 5.93
N GLU A 23 4.17 -4.20 6.42
CA GLU A 23 3.89 -2.80 6.17
C GLU A 23 3.36 -2.17 7.45
N VAL A 24 3.84 -0.97 7.77
CA VAL A 24 3.38 -0.22 8.93
C VAL A 24 2.46 0.89 8.44
N ARG A 25 1.25 0.94 8.96
CA ARG A 25 0.23 1.91 8.54
C ARG A 25 -0.50 2.50 9.71
N LYS A 26 -1.03 3.72 9.53
CA LYS A 26 -2.05 4.24 10.44
C LYS A 26 -3.29 3.39 10.31
N LYS A 27 -3.94 3.13 11.44
CA LYS A 27 -5.18 2.38 11.49
C LYS A 27 -6.34 3.29 11.10
N ASP A 28 -6.35 3.70 9.83
CA ASP A 28 -7.37 4.60 9.29
C ASP A 28 -8.48 3.85 8.54
N ARG A 29 -8.41 2.53 8.51
CA ARG A 29 -9.37 1.67 7.85
C ARG A 29 -9.34 0.28 8.46
N PRO A 30 -10.38 -0.55 8.23
CA PRO A 30 -10.47 -1.87 8.85
C PRO A 30 -9.64 -2.91 8.09
N PHE A 31 -8.34 -2.95 8.35
CA PHE A 31 -7.49 -4.03 7.81
C PHE A 31 -7.82 -5.34 8.51
N GLU A 32 -7.99 -6.40 7.73
CA GLU A 32 -8.29 -7.73 8.24
C GLU A 32 -7.42 -8.78 7.58
N PHE A 33 -7.16 -9.86 8.32
CA PHE A 33 -6.50 -11.04 7.78
C PHE A 33 -7.23 -11.53 6.53
N GLY A 34 -6.49 -11.83 5.50
CA GLY A 34 -7.05 -12.30 4.24
C GLY A 34 -7.42 -11.20 3.26
N ASP A 35 -7.40 -9.95 3.69
CA ASP A 35 -7.55 -8.82 2.79
C ASP A 35 -6.31 -8.69 1.90
N TYR A 36 -6.41 -7.84 0.89
CA TYR A 36 -5.30 -7.55 -0.03
C TYR A 36 -4.90 -6.11 0.08
N ALA A 37 -3.61 -5.87 -0.08
CA ALA A 37 -3.04 -4.53 -0.18
C ALA A 37 -2.59 -4.31 -1.62
N ALA A 38 -3.23 -3.39 -2.31
CA ALA A 38 -2.84 -2.98 -3.65
C ALA A 38 -1.92 -1.76 -3.52
N PHE A 39 -0.62 -2.01 -3.56
CA PHE A 39 0.38 -0.97 -3.42
C PHE A 39 0.61 -0.29 -4.77
N ASN A 40 0.27 0.98 -4.85
CA ASN A 40 0.51 1.80 -6.02
C ASN A 40 1.70 2.71 -5.72
N GLU A 41 2.77 2.55 -6.50
CA GLU A 41 3.98 3.35 -6.28
C GLU A 41 3.72 4.81 -6.61
N ILE A 42 4.15 5.69 -5.71
CA ILE A 42 4.16 7.12 -5.95
C ILE A 42 5.56 7.56 -6.36
N ASP A 43 5.65 8.69 -7.06
CA ASP A 43 6.95 9.26 -7.40
C ASP A 43 7.57 9.96 -6.17
N GLU A 44 8.80 10.40 -6.32
CA GLU A 44 9.52 11.03 -5.21
C GLU A 44 8.86 12.32 -4.71
N SER A 45 8.17 13.04 -5.60
CA SER A 45 7.45 14.25 -5.22
C SER A 45 6.19 13.96 -4.41
N GLY A 46 5.69 12.73 -4.49
CA GLY A 46 4.44 12.34 -3.85
C GLY A 46 3.20 12.84 -4.57
N THR A 47 3.35 13.36 -5.79
CA THR A 47 2.26 13.98 -6.55
C THR A 47 1.59 13.02 -7.53
N TYR A 48 2.36 12.11 -8.11
CA TYR A 48 1.88 11.24 -9.18
C TYR A 48 2.15 9.78 -8.88
N TYR A 49 1.26 8.92 -9.38
CA TYR A 49 1.53 7.49 -9.45
C TYR A 49 2.46 7.21 -10.62
N THR A 50 3.41 6.29 -10.41
CA THR A 50 4.38 5.92 -11.46
C THR A 50 3.78 4.97 -12.49
N GLY A 51 2.69 4.29 -12.16
CA GLY A 51 2.13 3.22 -12.96
C GLY A 51 2.60 1.84 -12.54
N ARG A 52 3.55 1.75 -11.61
CA ARG A 52 3.95 0.48 -11.02
C ARG A 52 3.07 0.15 -9.83
N ALA A 53 2.65 -1.10 -9.73
CA ALA A 53 1.81 -1.55 -8.64
C ALA A 53 2.08 -3.02 -8.35
N LEU A 54 1.78 -3.44 -7.14
CA LEU A 54 1.80 -4.84 -6.79
C LEU A 54 0.69 -5.15 -5.79
N LEU A 55 0.17 -6.37 -5.87
CA LEU A 55 -0.88 -6.83 -4.99
C LEU A 55 -0.29 -7.83 -4.02
N MET A 56 -0.47 -7.56 -2.72
CA MET A 56 -0.01 -8.43 -1.64
C MET A 56 -1.22 -8.90 -0.83
N ARG A 57 -1.13 -10.11 -0.28
CA ARG A 57 -2.15 -10.60 0.62
C ARG A 57 -1.74 -10.27 2.06
N ILE A 58 -2.69 -9.80 2.85
CA ILE A 58 -2.46 -9.52 4.27
C ILE A 58 -2.58 -10.83 5.04
N THR A 59 -1.48 -11.25 5.64
CA THR A 59 -1.39 -12.52 6.38
C THR A 59 -1.49 -12.35 7.88
N TYR A 60 -1.36 -11.13 8.38
CA TYR A 60 -1.45 -10.83 9.80
C TYR A 60 -1.73 -9.35 10.00
N VAL A 61 -2.44 -9.02 11.06
CA VAL A 61 -2.65 -7.63 11.47
C VAL A 61 -2.28 -7.52 12.94
N LEU A 62 -1.18 -6.86 13.21
CA LEU A 62 -0.72 -6.60 14.57
C LEU A 62 -1.10 -5.18 14.95
N ALA A 63 -1.99 -5.03 15.94
CA ALA A 63 -2.47 -3.72 16.39
C ALA A 63 -2.26 -3.51 17.89
N ASP A 64 -1.55 -4.41 18.56
CA ASP A 64 -1.33 -4.37 20.00
C ASP A 64 -0.45 -3.18 20.35
N GLU A 65 -0.96 -2.28 21.17
CA GLU A 65 -0.25 -1.05 21.58
C GLU A 65 0.93 -1.33 22.50
N GLU A 66 1.08 -2.54 23.00
CA GLU A 66 2.30 -2.95 23.68
C GLU A 66 3.50 -2.97 22.73
N PHE A 67 3.25 -3.25 21.45
CA PHE A 67 4.30 -3.39 20.44
C PHE A 67 4.23 -2.35 19.34
N CYS A 68 3.06 -1.76 19.13
CA CYS A 68 2.83 -0.77 18.09
C CYS A 68 2.60 0.61 18.71
N LYS A 69 3.10 1.63 18.03
CA LYS A 69 2.74 2.99 18.38
C LYS A 69 1.21 3.14 18.33
N PRO A 70 0.57 3.81 19.30
CA PRO A 70 -0.87 4.00 19.28
C PRO A 70 -1.37 4.55 17.93
N GLY A 71 -2.43 3.94 17.41
CA GLY A 71 -3.00 4.34 16.14
C GLY A 71 -2.31 3.76 14.91
N TYR A 72 -1.34 2.86 15.10
CA TYR A 72 -0.64 2.19 14.00
C TYR A 72 -0.88 0.69 14.05
N VAL A 73 -0.75 0.07 12.87
CA VAL A 73 -0.81 -1.38 12.72
C VAL A 73 0.36 -1.84 11.88
N VAL A 74 0.78 -3.08 12.10
CA VAL A 74 1.75 -3.77 11.28
C VAL A 74 1.02 -4.87 10.52
N LEU A 75 1.14 -4.85 9.20
CA LEU A 75 0.52 -5.83 8.31
C LEU A 75 1.58 -6.81 7.85
N GLY A 76 1.36 -8.11 8.08
CA GLY A 76 2.16 -9.14 7.44
C GLY A 76 1.72 -9.30 6.00
N LEU A 77 2.66 -9.54 5.08
CA LEU A 77 2.39 -9.56 3.65
C LEU A 77 2.94 -10.83 3.01
N GLU A 78 2.20 -11.36 2.03
CA GLU A 78 2.73 -12.39 1.12
C GLU A 78 2.40 -12.02 -0.32
N PRO A 79 3.26 -12.41 -1.29
CA PRO A 79 3.03 -12.08 -2.68
C PRO A 79 1.85 -12.85 -3.29
N THR A 80 1.20 -12.23 -4.27
CA THR A 80 0.12 -12.85 -5.06
C THR A 80 0.51 -13.09 -6.51
N HIS A 81 1.74 -12.72 -6.90
CA HIS A 81 2.23 -12.76 -8.28
C HIS A 81 1.58 -11.74 -9.22
N MET A 82 0.79 -10.81 -8.70
CA MET A 82 0.24 -9.72 -9.50
C MET A 82 1.10 -8.47 -9.30
N ILE A 83 2.02 -8.27 -10.23
CA ILE A 83 2.99 -7.16 -10.19
C ILE A 83 2.93 -6.44 -11.53
N PHE A 84 2.67 -5.13 -11.47
CA PHE A 84 2.62 -4.27 -12.64
C PHE A 84 3.80 -3.31 -12.56
N THR A 85 4.83 -3.58 -13.35
CA THR A 85 6.10 -2.85 -13.27
C THR A 85 6.26 -1.81 -14.35
N GLU A 86 5.38 -1.82 -15.33
CA GLU A 86 5.38 -0.83 -16.40
C GLU A 86 4.10 -0.01 -16.31
N PRO A 87 4.16 1.27 -16.72
CA PRO A 87 2.96 2.09 -16.81
C PRO A 87 2.03 1.52 -17.89
N ASP A 88 0.96 0.89 -17.47
CA ASP A 88 0.02 0.26 -18.37
C ASP A 88 -1.41 0.37 -17.82
N ASN A 89 -2.34 -0.23 -18.53
CA ASN A 89 -3.74 -0.21 -18.13
C ASN A 89 -4.03 -1.05 -16.88
N MET A 90 -3.12 -1.94 -16.51
CA MET A 90 -3.34 -2.80 -15.35
C MET A 90 -3.20 -2.01 -14.05
N ALA A 91 -2.31 -1.01 -14.03
CA ALA A 91 -2.23 -0.11 -12.88
C ALA A 91 -3.53 0.67 -12.69
N GLU A 92 -4.22 0.98 -13.78
CA GLU A 92 -5.52 1.66 -13.73
C GLU A 92 -6.59 0.80 -13.08
N LEU A 93 -6.49 -0.53 -13.18
CA LEU A 93 -7.44 -1.43 -12.52
C LEU A 93 -7.31 -1.39 -11.00
N LEU A 94 -6.10 -1.11 -10.50
CA LEU A 94 -5.86 -0.98 -9.06
C LEU A 94 -6.12 0.42 -8.56
N CYS A 95 -6.10 1.42 -9.44
CA CYS A 95 -6.34 2.81 -9.10
C CYS A 95 -7.14 3.49 -10.23
N PRO A 96 -8.43 3.14 -10.39
CA PRO A 96 -9.20 3.49 -11.57
C PRO A 96 -9.55 4.98 -11.71
N ASN A 97 -9.50 5.71 -10.62
CA ASN A 97 -9.89 7.13 -10.63
C ASN A 97 -8.68 8.01 -10.86
N ASN A 98 -8.24 8.12 -12.12
CA ASN A 98 -7.07 8.88 -12.51
C ASN A 98 -5.78 8.29 -11.92
N PRO A 99 -5.22 7.26 -12.55
CA PRO A 99 -4.06 6.54 -12.02
C PRO A 99 -2.77 7.35 -11.96
N ARG A 100 -2.72 8.50 -12.61
CA ARG A 100 -1.51 9.33 -12.62
C ARG A 100 -1.50 10.36 -11.51
N GLU A 101 -2.63 10.95 -11.21
CA GLU A 101 -2.72 12.00 -10.20
C GLU A 101 -3.28 11.44 -8.90
N ILE A 102 -2.60 11.73 -7.80
CA ILE A 102 -3.02 11.28 -6.49
C ILE A 102 -4.12 12.19 -5.99
N LYS A 103 -5.30 11.61 -5.75
CA LYS A 103 -6.46 12.34 -5.24
C LYS A 103 -6.78 11.88 -3.82
N GLU A 104 -7.23 12.81 -3.00
CA GLU A 104 -7.67 12.51 -1.67
C GLU A 104 -8.99 11.71 -1.69
N SER A 105 -9.04 10.67 -0.87
CA SER A 105 -10.28 9.95 -0.56
C SER A 105 -10.62 10.15 0.91
N LYS A 106 -11.73 9.57 1.36
CA LYS A 106 -12.09 9.66 2.78
C LYS A 106 -11.04 9.02 3.70
N TYR A 107 -10.23 8.09 3.18
CA TYR A 107 -9.13 7.51 3.92
C TYR A 107 -7.83 8.29 3.72
N GLU A 108 -7.62 8.79 2.51
CA GLU A 108 -6.40 9.46 2.10
C GLU A 108 -6.09 10.72 2.93
N ARG A 109 -7.11 11.49 3.27
CA ARG A 109 -6.92 12.73 4.04
C ARG A 109 -6.28 12.52 5.40
N TYR A 110 -6.31 11.29 5.91
CA TYR A 110 -5.69 10.94 7.17
C TYR A 110 -4.33 10.26 7.01
N LYS A 111 -3.87 10.07 5.80
CA LYS A 111 -2.71 9.24 5.47
C LYS A 111 -1.53 10.03 4.93
N THR A 112 -1.50 11.32 5.06
CA THR A 112 -0.46 12.15 4.43
C THR A 112 0.96 11.75 4.81
N LYS A 113 1.15 10.98 5.85
CA LYS A 113 2.46 10.60 6.37
C LYS A 113 2.55 9.11 6.72
N THR A 114 1.83 8.28 6.04
CA THR A 114 1.62 6.91 6.51
C THR A 114 2.56 5.87 5.94
N ALA A 115 3.21 6.11 4.85
CA ALA A 115 4.16 5.14 4.32
C ALA A 115 5.44 5.21 5.16
N ILE A 116 5.75 4.11 5.80
CA ILE A 116 6.92 4.00 6.66
C ILE A 116 7.84 2.92 6.11
#